data_8ba6d4f3b49d2b9883f5028b0cdea8ae
#
_entry.id   8ba6d4f3b49d2b9883f5028b0cdea8ae
#
_cell.length_a   1.000
_cell.length_b   1.000
_cell.length_c   1.000
_cell.angle_alpha   90.00
_cell.angle_beta   90.00
_cell.angle_gamma   90.00
#
_symmetry.space_group_name_H-M   'P 1'
#
loop_
_entity.id
_entity.type
_entity.pdbx_description
1 polymer ?
#
loop_
_entity_poly.entity_id
_entity_poly.type
_entity_poly.pdbx_seq_one_letter_code
_entity_poly.pdbx_strand_id
1 'polypeptide(L)'
;MIRVQLYRVLYVAIFLTFVLAGCQSKPETVKARSGLSAVKVQRIALMPFVRGLHNSSLGDPMNRLLYCTISNLCFNIREVKGNADELMTGFLQEALQKSYAGALIPDPTVQAAYAELPKYPATDTPQSLAIALGRKLQADHVMVGIVWRYKERVGTAEASASPASVAFTLYLLNVAQGTPVWQATFDKTQQALSENLLNAKDFFAMGARWLTADELARFGIKQVIGE
;
A
#
# COMPACT_ATOMS: atom_id res chain seq x y z
N MET A 1 -47.88 5.63 -38.75
CA MET A 1 -47.66 5.98 -37.31
C MET A 1 -46.80 4.93 -36.56
N ILE A 2 -46.94 3.65 -36.77
CA ILE A 2 -46.22 2.56 -36.04
C ILE A 2 -44.70 2.60 -36.28
N ARG A 3 -44.20 2.89 -37.49
CA ARG A 3 -42.75 2.95 -37.79
C ARG A 3 -42.01 4.05 -37.01
N VAL A 4 -42.64 5.22 -36.79
CA VAL A 4 -41.99 6.33 -36.05
C VAL A 4 -41.84 6.01 -34.55
N GLN A 5 -42.79 5.30 -33.98
CA GLN A 5 -42.72 4.82 -32.60
C GLN A 5 -41.62 3.80 -32.43
N LEU A 6 -41.41 2.90 -33.39
CA LEU A 6 -40.36 1.86 -33.34
C LEU A 6 -38.95 2.50 -33.33
N TYR A 7 -38.72 3.52 -34.16
CA TYR A 7 -37.42 4.23 -34.16
C TYR A 7 -37.16 4.99 -32.85
N ARG A 8 -38.19 5.59 -32.23
CA ARG A 8 -38.05 6.28 -30.95
C ARG A 8 -37.65 5.31 -29.83
N VAL A 9 -38.26 4.14 -29.78
CA VAL A 9 -37.93 3.10 -28.80
C VAL A 9 -36.51 2.59 -29.05
N LEU A 10 -36.11 2.39 -30.31
CA LEU A 10 -34.75 1.94 -30.65
C LEU A 10 -33.67 2.98 -30.27
N TYR A 11 -33.92 4.27 -30.53
CA TYR A 11 -33.00 5.34 -30.13
C TYR A 11 -32.88 5.48 -28.62
N VAL A 12 -33.96 5.35 -27.85
CA VAL A 12 -33.95 5.38 -26.40
C VAL A 12 -33.17 4.17 -25.83
N ALA A 13 -33.36 2.96 -26.41
CA ALA A 13 -32.64 1.77 -26.00
C ALA A 13 -31.13 1.88 -26.29
N ILE A 14 -30.75 2.39 -27.47
CA ILE A 14 -29.33 2.62 -27.82
C ILE A 14 -28.70 3.70 -26.92
N PHE A 15 -29.45 4.77 -26.62
CA PHE A 15 -28.96 5.81 -25.71
C PHE A 15 -28.78 5.29 -24.27
N LEU A 16 -29.70 4.43 -23.82
CA LEU A 16 -29.62 3.81 -22.49
C LEU A 16 -28.41 2.84 -22.39
N THR A 17 -28.08 2.12 -23.46
CA THR A 17 -26.90 1.23 -23.48
C THR A 17 -25.58 2.01 -23.49
N PHE A 18 -25.55 3.20 -24.12
CA PHE A 18 -24.36 4.06 -24.10
C PHE A 18 -24.12 4.71 -22.72
N VAL A 19 -25.17 5.02 -21.97
CA VAL A 19 -25.05 5.58 -20.60
C VAL A 19 -24.56 4.54 -19.61
N LEU A 20 -24.81 3.25 -19.83
CA LEU A 20 -24.34 2.15 -18.99
C LEU A 20 -22.87 1.74 -19.26
N ALA A 21 -22.26 2.21 -20.36
CA ALA A 21 -20.85 1.97 -20.68
C ALA A 21 -19.89 2.99 -20.01
N GLY A 22 -20.39 3.82 -19.07
CA GLY A 22 -19.63 4.82 -18.35
C GLY A 22 -18.62 4.23 -17.39
N CYS A 23 -17.38 4.56 -17.60
CA CYS A 23 -16.23 4.54 -16.71
C CYS A 23 -16.14 3.34 -15.73
N GLN A 24 -15.47 2.29 -16.15
CA GLN A 24 -14.91 1.32 -15.24
C GLN A 24 -13.76 2.00 -14.47
N SER A 25 -14.05 2.60 -13.33
CA SER A 25 -13.05 2.96 -12.33
C SER A 25 -12.38 1.66 -11.86
N LYS A 26 -11.03 1.60 -11.95
CA LYS A 26 -10.29 0.46 -11.39
C LYS A 26 -10.72 0.25 -9.94
N PRO A 27 -11.09 -0.96 -9.54
CA PRO A 27 -11.47 -1.22 -8.16
C PRO A 27 -10.28 -0.88 -7.25
N GLU A 28 -10.55 -0.08 -6.26
CA GLU A 28 -9.65 0.20 -5.15
C GLU A 28 -9.38 -1.11 -4.40
N THR A 29 -8.12 -1.53 -4.32
CA THR A 29 -7.80 -2.85 -3.78
C THR A 29 -7.13 -2.74 -2.42
N VAL A 30 -7.92 -2.96 -1.36
CA VAL A 30 -7.40 -3.52 -0.11
C VAL A 30 -7.46 -5.04 -0.27
N LYS A 31 -6.31 -5.69 -0.44
CA LYS A 31 -6.24 -7.15 -0.51
C LYS A 31 -5.46 -7.67 0.69
N ALA A 32 -6.16 -7.98 1.77
CA ALA A 32 -5.62 -8.86 2.81
C ALA A 32 -6.20 -10.27 2.59
N ARG A 33 -5.36 -11.31 2.54
CA ARG A 33 -5.82 -12.70 2.43
C ARG A 33 -6.47 -13.20 3.71
N SER A 34 -6.12 -12.62 4.87
CA SER A 34 -6.69 -12.87 6.20
C SER A 34 -6.27 -11.70 7.10
N GLY A 35 -6.97 -11.47 8.23
CA GLY A 35 -6.52 -10.46 9.20
C GLY A 35 -5.13 -10.81 9.76
N LEU A 36 -4.33 -9.79 10.05
CA LEU A 36 -3.02 -9.97 10.70
C LEU A 36 -3.15 -10.73 12.03
N SER A 37 -4.25 -10.52 12.73
CA SER A 37 -4.60 -11.20 14.00
C SER A 37 -4.73 -12.73 13.90
N ALA A 38 -4.88 -13.27 12.69
CA ALA A 38 -4.93 -14.72 12.48
C ALA A 38 -3.54 -15.38 12.59
N VAL A 39 -2.45 -14.60 12.54
CA VAL A 39 -1.08 -15.11 12.68
C VAL A 39 -0.66 -15.03 14.13
N LYS A 40 -0.28 -16.17 14.71
CA LYS A 40 0.26 -16.21 16.07
C LYS A 40 1.70 -15.70 16.07
N VAL A 41 1.93 -14.54 16.65
CA VAL A 41 3.23 -13.90 16.76
C VAL A 41 3.63 -13.76 18.23
N GLN A 42 4.91 -13.99 18.54
CA GLN A 42 5.45 -13.83 19.89
C GLN A 42 6.43 -12.66 19.96
N ARG A 43 7.20 -12.45 18.88
CA ARG A 43 8.22 -11.40 18.83
C ARG A 43 8.37 -10.88 17.41
N ILE A 44 7.90 -9.66 17.17
CA ILE A 44 7.92 -9.00 15.86
C ILE A 44 8.99 -7.91 15.83
N ALA A 45 9.82 -7.91 14.79
CA ALA A 45 10.63 -6.76 14.42
C ALA A 45 9.96 -6.02 13.25
N LEU A 46 9.86 -4.69 13.31
CA LEU A 46 9.46 -3.86 12.19
C LEU A 46 10.71 -3.36 11.46
N MET A 47 11.02 -3.93 10.30
CA MET A 47 12.09 -3.44 9.45
C MET A 47 11.71 -2.05 8.87
N PRO A 48 12.65 -1.09 8.75
CA PRO A 48 12.38 0.15 8.04
C PRO A 48 11.76 -0.09 6.67
N PHE A 49 10.77 0.72 6.30
CA PHE A 49 10.14 0.62 4.98
C PHE A 49 11.17 0.73 3.87
N VAL A 50 10.96 -0.03 2.82
CA VAL A 50 11.76 0.06 1.60
C VAL A 50 11.00 0.92 0.59
N ARG A 51 11.68 1.93 0.04
CA ARG A 51 11.18 2.65 -1.11
C ARG A 51 11.38 1.79 -2.35
N GLY A 52 10.36 1.70 -3.18
CA GLY A 52 10.57 1.29 -4.54
C GLY A 52 11.52 2.29 -5.20
N LEU A 53 12.75 1.91 -5.49
CA LEU A 53 13.73 2.80 -6.10
C LEU A 53 13.33 3.07 -7.55
N HIS A 54 12.98 4.33 -7.84
CA HIS A 54 12.94 4.80 -9.22
C HIS A 54 14.37 5.08 -9.66
N ASN A 55 15.00 4.09 -10.27
CA ASN A 55 16.29 4.35 -10.92
C ASN A 55 16.03 4.84 -12.34
N SER A 56 15.93 6.15 -12.50
CA SER A 56 15.76 6.81 -13.80
C SER A 56 16.94 6.59 -14.77
N SER A 57 18.04 6.04 -14.27
CA SER A 57 19.24 5.75 -15.06
C SER A 57 19.22 4.39 -15.77
N LEU A 58 18.21 3.56 -15.54
CA LEU A 58 18.17 2.21 -16.05
C LEU A 58 17.04 2.07 -17.07
N GLY A 59 17.31 2.51 -18.30
CA GLY A 59 16.48 2.25 -19.47
C GLY A 59 16.36 0.78 -19.85
N ASP A 60 16.78 -0.16 -18.98
CA ASP A 60 16.82 -1.58 -19.23
C ASP A 60 15.57 -2.27 -18.63
N PRO A 61 14.76 -2.99 -19.46
CA PRO A 61 13.65 -3.80 -18.99
C PRO A 61 14.03 -4.87 -17.95
N MET A 62 15.28 -5.38 -18.00
CA MET A 62 15.81 -6.35 -17.03
C MET A 62 15.88 -5.79 -15.61
N ASN A 63 16.15 -4.52 -15.45
CA ASN A 63 16.21 -3.88 -14.12
C ASN A 63 14.85 -3.67 -13.46
N ARG A 64 13.74 -3.72 -14.19
CA ARG A 64 12.39 -3.76 -13.59
C ARG A 64 12.14 -5.05 -12.81
N LEU A 65 12.80 -6.14 -13.20
CA LEU A 65 12.68 -7.45 -12.55
C LEU A 65 13.42 -7.52 -11.21
N LEU A 66 14.47 -6.71 -11.00
CA LEU A 66 15.22 -6.67 -9.74
C LEU A 66 14.43 -6.06 -8.57
N TYR A 67 13.32 -5.37 -8.85
CA TYR A 67 12.42 -4.81 -7.85
C TYR A 67 11.18 -5.65 -7.58
N CYS A 68 11.08 -6.83 -8.17
CA CYS A 68 10.06 -7.81 -7.83
C CYS A 68 10.42 -8.43 -6.48
N THR A 69 9.80 -7.90 -5.45
CA THR A 69 10.08 -8.24 -4.06
C THR A 69 9.32 -9.48 -3.64
N ILE A 70 9.73 -10.07 -2.57
CA ILE A 70 9.21 -11.13 -1.70
C ILE A 70 8.22 -12.16 -2.30
N SER A 71 7.35 -11.79 -3.24
CA SER A 71 6.30 -12.66 -3.80
C SER A 71 6.20 -12.63 -5.34
N ASN A 72 7.27 -12.28 -6.05
CA ASN A 72 7.29 -12.10 -7.51
C ASN A 72 6.27 -11.05 -8.03
N LEU A 73 5.75 -10.18 -7.16
CA LEU A 73 4.91 -9.07 -7.54
C LEU A 73 5.77 -7.86 -7.86
N CYS A 74 5.85 -7.54 -9.13
CA CYS A 74 6.52 -6.32 -9.60
C CYS A 74 5.56 -5.14 -9.48
N PHE A 75 5.98 -4.09 -8.77
CA PHE A 75 5.20 -2.87 -8.63
C PHE A 75 5.70 -1.82 -9.61
N ASN A 76 4.77 -1.14 -10.25
CA ASN A 76 5.10 0.02 -11.06
C ASN A 76 5.34 1.19 -10.12
N ILE A 77 6.61 1.53 -9.91
CA ILE A 77 7.02 2.61 -9.02
C ILE A 77 6.68 3.93 -9.70
N ARG A 78 5.87 4.71 -9.02
CA ARG A 78 5.49 6.06 -9.43
C ARG A 78 6.13 7.08 -8.47
N GLU A 79 5.56 8.24 -8.32
CA GLU A 79 6.10 9.29 -7.47
C GLU A 79 6.11 8.88 -5.99
N VAL A 80 7.30 8.81 -5.39
CA VAL A 80 7.50 8.56 -3.96
C VAL A 80 8.19 9.77 -3.34
N LYS A 81 7.55 10.39 -2.34
CA LYS A 81 8.12 11.51 -1.58
C LYS A 81 9.45 11.09 -0.93
N GLY A 82 10.41 12.02 -0.85
CA GLY A 82 11.79 11.74 -0.43
C GLY A 82 11.97 11.05 0.92
N ASN A 83 11.06 11.22 1.89
CA ASN A 83 11.08 10.62 3.23
C ASN A 83 9.87 9.70 3.50
N ALA A 84 9.25 9.16 2.47
CA ALA A 84 8.05 8.33 2.61
C ALA A 84 8.31 7.03 3.39
N ASP A 85 9.49 6.45 3.26
CA ASP A 85 9.93 5.26 4.00
C ASP A 85 9.99 5.53 5.51
N GLU A 86 10.55 6.65 5.93
CA GLU A 86 10.62 7.05 7.35
C GLU A 86 9.22 7.32 7.91
N LEU A 87 8.40 8.10 7.19
CA LEU A 87 7.01 8.40 7.57
C LEU A 87 6.18 7.12 7.70
N MET A 88 6.24 6.25 6.70
CA MET A 88 5.51 4.98 6.70
C MET A 88 5.96 4.04 7.81
N THR A 89 7.27 4.00 8.10
CA THR A 89 7.81 3.24 9.23
C THR A 89 7.23 3.74 10.55
N GLY A 90 7.24 5.06 10.78
CA GLY A 90 6.67 5.67 11.99
C GLY A 90 5.16 5.41 12.12
N PHE A 91 4.38 5.55 11.05
CA PHE A 91 2.94 5.31 11.08
C PHE A 91 2.59 3.85 11.38
N LEU A 92 3.34 2.90 10.79
CA LEU A 92 3.13 1.48 11.08
C LEU A 92 3.57 1.11 12.49
N GLN A 93 4.68 1.70 12.98
CA GLN A 93 5.13 1.51 14.35
C GLN A 93 4.06 1.94 15.37
N GLU A 94 3.47 3.13 15.19
CA GLU A 94 2.38 3.63 16.02
C GLU A 94 1.16 2.69 16.03
N ALA A 95 0.80 2.16 14.87
CA ALA A 95 -0.34 1.25 14.75
C ALA A 95 -0.03 -0.11 15.40
N LEU A 96 1.12 -0.72 15.10
CA LEU A 96 1.52 -1.99 15.71
C LEU A 96 1.71 -1.89 17.24
N GLN A 97 2.16 -0.73 17.73
CA GLN A 97 2.30 -0.50 19.18
C GLN A 97 0.96 -0.58 19.92
N LYS A 98 -0.16 -0.23 19.28
CA LYS A 98 -1.50 -0.34 19.89
C LYS A 98 -1.95 -1.79 20.00
N SER A 99 -1.74 -2.57 18.93
CA SER A 99 -2.32 -3.91 18.81
C SER A 99 -1.36 -5.04 19.21
N TYR A 100 -0.04 -4.79 19.17
CA TYR A 100 1.03 -5.80 19.36
C TYR A 100 2.12 -5.36 20.33
N ALA A 101 1.83 -4.41 21.25
CA ALA A 101 2.83 -3.85 22.19
C ALA A 101 3.69 -4.90 22.90
N GLY A 102 3.08 -6.01 23.35
CA GLY A 102 3.77 -7.08 24.06
C GLY A 102 4.67 -7.96 23.18
N ALA A 103 4.46 -7.94 21.86
CA ALA A 103 5.25 -8.73 20.91
C ALA A 103 6.23 -7.87 20.09
N LEU A 104 6.02 -6.56 20.03
CA LEU A 104 6.79 -5.65 19.19
C LEU A 104 8.15 -5.33 19.83
N ILE A 105 9.24 -5.58 19.08
CA ILE A 105 10.59 -5.20 19.51
C ILE A 105 10.70 -3.67 19.42
N PRO A 106 11.27 -3.00 20.46
CA PRO A 106 11.42 -1.55 20.45
C PRO A 106 12.17 -1.01 19.24
N ASP A 107 11.66 0.04 18.64
CA ASP A 107 12.21 0.64 17.40
C ASP A 107 13.71 0.98 17.50
N PRO A 108 14.25 1.60 18.57
CA PRO A 108 15.67 1.88 18.66
C PRO A 108 16.55 0.63 18.57
N THR A 109 16.08 -0.51 19.13
CA THR A 109 16.78 -1.78 19.05
C THR A 109 16.79 -2.32 17.62
N VAL A 110 15.67 -2.19 16.91
CA VAL A 110 15.56 -2.62 15.51
C VAL A 110 16.43 -1.75 14.61
N GLN A 111 16.39 -0.43 14.77
CA GLN A 111 17.19 0.52 13.99
C GLN A 111 18.68 0.28 14.17
N ALA A 112 19.16 0.11 15.40
CA ALA A 112 20.55 -0.21 15.69
C ALA A 112 20.98 -1.52 15.02
N ALA A 113 20.19 -2.58 15.20
CA ALA A 113 20.47 -3.87 14.60
C ALA A 113 20.48 -3.83 13.07
N TYR A 114 19.56 -3.07 12.46
CA TYR A 114 19.47 -2.90 11.01
C TYR A 114 20.62 -2.08 10.43
N ALA A 115 21.10 -1.06 11.16
CA ALA A 115 22.26 -0.26 10.77
C ALA A 115 23.54 -1.09 10.71
N GLU A 116 23.69 -2.05 11.65
CA GLU A 116 24.86 -2.93 11.74
C GLU A 116 24.82 -4.12 10.76
N LEU A 117 23.71 -4.36 10.04
CA LEU A 117 23.68 -5.43 9.06
C LEU A 117 24.62 -5.12 7.90
N PRO A 118 25.46 -6.09 7.48
CA PRO A 118 26.16 -5.96 6.21
C PRO A 118 25.12 -5.91 5.09
N LYS A 119 25.28 -4.96 4.16
CA LYS A 119 24.36 -4.76 3.02
C LYS A 119 25.14 -4.88 1.72
N TYR A 120 24.72 -5.80 0.89
CA TYR A 120 25.31 -6.08 -0.43
C TYR A 120 24.29 -5.73 -1.52
N PRO A 121 24.30 -4.48 -2.05
CA PRO A 121 23.24 -4.00 -2.96
C PRO A 121 23.03 -4.85 -4.22
N ALA A 122 24.04 -5.60 -4.63
CA ALA A 122 23.96 -6.47 -5.81
C ALA A 122 23.20 -7.79 -5.56
N THR A 123 23.10 -8.23 -4.30
CA THR A 123 22.55 -9.56 -3.96
C THR A 123 21.45 -9.53 -2.93
N ASP A 124 21.40 -8.47 -2.10
CA ASP A 124 20.41 -8.38 -1.05
C ASP A 124 19.04 -7.99 -1.59
N THR A 125 18.03 -8.67 -1.07
CA THR A 125 16.62 -8.34 -1.27
C THR A 125 16.02 -7.86 0.06
N PRO A 126 14.89 -7.16 0.04
CA PRO A 126 14.17 -6.83 1.29
C PRO A 126 13.88 -8.06 2.15
N GLN A 127 13.64 -9.20 1.52
CA GLN A 127 13.41 -10.49 2.20
C GLN A 127 14.69 -11.01 2.88
N SER A 128 15.83 -11.01 2.18
CA SER A 128 17.10 -11.51 2.77
C SER A 128 17.53 -10.63 3.95
N LEU A 129 17.41 -9.31 3.82
CA LEU A 129 17.70 -8.36 4.90
C LEU A 129 16.76 -8.53 6.10
N ALA A 130 15.45 -8.73 5.84
CA ALA A 130 14.49 -8.97 6.91
C ALA A 130 14.79 -10.26 7.68
N ILE A 131 15.15 -11.34 6.98
CA ILE A 131 15.51 -12.61 7.62
C ILE A 131 16.80 -12.44 8.45
N ALA A 132 17.81 -11.74 7.91
CA ALA A 132 19.05 -11.46 8.64
C ALA A 132 18.78 -10.62 9.90
N LEU A 133 17.93 -9.59 9.78
CA LEU A 133 17.49 -8.75 10.90
C LEU A 133 16.75 -9.58 11.96
N GLY A 134 15.79 -10.39 11.53
CA GLY A 134 15.00 -11.24 12.41
C GLY A 134 15.88 -12.23 13.20
N ARG A 135 16.85 -12.87 12.54
CA ARG A 135 17.81 -13.76 13.19
C ARG A 135 18.68 -13.02 14.21
N LYS A 136 19.20 -11.84 13.85
CA LYS A 136 20.00 -11.00 14.74
C LYS A 136 19.23 -10.56 15.99
N LEU A 137 17.95 -10.25 15.85
CA LEU A 137 17.05 -9.82 16.92
C LEU A 137 16.38 -11.00 17.65
N GLN A 138 16.57 -12.23 17.21
CA GLN A 138 15.84 -13.41 17.70
C GLN A 138 14.33 -13.21 17.64
N ALA A 139 13.85 -12.55 16.58
CA ALA A 139 12.43 -12.38 16.28
C ALA A 139 11.90 -13.66 15.60
N ASP A 140 10.64 -14.03 15.89
CA ASP A 140 9.96 -15.09 15.15
C ASP A 140 9.40 -14.61 13.83
N HIS A 141 9.04 -13.30 13.77
CA HIS A 141 8.54 -12.65 12.57
C HIS A 141 9.18 -11.28 12.34
N VAL A 142 9.26 -10.90 11.07
CA VAL A 142 9.64 -9.54 10.66
C VAL A 142 8.56 -8.96 9.77
N MET A 143 8.07 -7.78 10.15
CA MET A 143 7.19 -6.97 9.30
C MET A 143 8.04 -6.16 8.33
N VAL A 144 7.75 -6.29 7.03
CA VAL A 144 8.41 -5.58 5.93
C VAL A 144 7.38 -4.76 5.19
N GLY A 145 7.61 -3.46 5.07
CA GLY A 145 6.79 -2.55 4.28
C GLY A 145 7.53 -2.10 3.01
N ILE A 146 6.80 -2.02 1.92
CA ILE A 146 7.30 -1.48 0.64
C ILE A 146 6.34 -0.42 0.16
N VAL A 147 6.82 0.81 -0.01
CA VAL A 147 6.06 1.92 -0.56
C VAL A 147 6.48 2.18 -2.00
N TRP A 148 5.53 2.22 -2.94
CA TRP A 148 5.82 2.47 -4.37
C TRP A 148 5.06 3.67 -4.95
N ARG A 149 4.17 4.30 -4.17
CA ARG A 149 3.53 5.57 -4.49
C ARG A 149 3.24 6.34 -3.22
N TYR A 150 3.68 7.56 -3.17
CA TYR A 150 3.43 8.48 -2.07
C TYR A 150 3.41 9.90 -2.61
N LYS A 151 2.23 10.32 -3.08
CA LYS A 151 2.01 11.61 -3.73
C LYS A 151 1.10 12.48 -2.87
N GLU A 152 1.56 13.69 -2.58
CA GLU A 152 0.78 14.69 -1.86
C GLU A 152 -0.34 15.26 -2.75
N ARG A 153 -1.45 15.67 -2.14
CA ARG A 153 -2.47 16.46 -2.80
C ARG A 153 -1.93 17.84 -3.20
N VAL A 154 -2.50 18.41 -4.24
CA VAL A 154 -2.29 19.81 -4.62
C VAL A 154 -3.61 20.54 -4.39
N GLY A 155 -3.63 21.48 -3.45
CA GLY A 155 -4.85 22.21 -3.05
C GLY A 155 -5.16 22.08 -1.55
N THR A 156 -6.40 22.40 -1.19
CA THR A 156 -6.88 22.41 0.22
C THR A 156 -7.67 21.14 0.56
N ALA A 157 -8.14 21.06 1.80
CA ALA A 157 -9.01 19.97 2.24
C ALA A 157 -10.40 20.00 1.56
N GLU A 158 -10.84 21.18 1.12
CA GLU A 158 -12.14 21.41 0.49
C GLU A 158 -12.07 21.31 -1.03
N ALA A 159 -10.91 21.66 -1.63
CA ALA A 159 -10.72 21.68 -3.08
C ALA A 159 -9.33 21.20 -3.47
N SER A 160 -9.26 20.11 -4.22
CA SER A 160 -8.00 19.53 -4.70
C SER A 160 -7.92 19.56 -6.23
N ALA A 161 -6.83 20.13 -6.75
CA ALA A 161 -6.49 20.07 -8.17
C ALA A 161 -5.84 18.74 -8.55
N SER A 162 -5.17 18.08 -7.57
CA SER A 162 -4.61 16.74 -7.72
C SER A 162 -4.73 16.03 -6.36
N PRO A 163 -5.43 14.91 -6.29
CA PRO A 163 -5.65 14.19 -5.04
C PRO A 163 -4.38 13.52 -4.51
N ALA A 164 -4.35 13.28 -3.19
CA ALA A 164 -3.36 12.42 -2.59
C ALA A 164 -3.47 10.99 -3.12
N SER A 165 -2.32 10.33 -3.22
CA SER A 165 -2.24 8.98 -3.73
C SER A 165 -1.15 8.21 -3.01
N VAL A 166 -1.53 7.08 -2.39
CA VAL A 166 -0.63 6.24 -1.60
C VAL A 166 -0.81 4.79 -2.00
N ALA A 167 0.32 4.09 -2.17
CA ALA A 167 0.30 2.67 -2.40
C ALA A 167 1.50 2.00 -1.73
N PHE A 168 1.21 0.93 -0.98
CA PHE A 168 2.20 0.13 -0.27
C PHE A 168 1.73 -1.32 -0.11
N THR A 169 2.68 -2.21 0.18
CA THR A 169 2.40 -3.58 0.63
C THR A 169 3.14 -3.85 1.93
N LEU A 170 2.48 -4.55 2.82
CA LEU A 170 3.06 -5.12 4.04
C LEU A 170 3.19 -6.63 3.89
N TYR A 171 4.28 -7.17 4.38
CA TYR A 171 4.53 -8.60 4.48
C TYR A 171 4.94 -8.94 5.92
N LEU A 172 4.36 -9.99 6.46
CA LEU A 172 4.87 -10.61 7.69
C LEU A 172 5.65 -11.87 7.30
N LEU A 173 6.96 -11.85 7.52
CA LEU A 173 7.86 -12.95 7.21
C LEU A 173 8.09 -13.81 8.44
N ASN A 174 7.95 -15.12 8.31
CA ASN A 174 8.43 -16.06 9.31
C ASN A 174 9.95 -16.22 9.16
N VAL A 175 10.71 -15.91 10.21
CA VAL A 175 12.18 -15.89 10.17
C VAL A 175 12.77 -17.28 9.99
N ALA A 176 12.17 -18.29 10.62
CA ALA A 176 12.66 -19.66 10.54
C ALA A 176 12.44 -20.28 9.16
N GLN A 177 11.28 -20.02 8.55
CA GLN A 177 10.91 -20.54 7.24
C GLN A 177 11.47 -19.68 6.09
N GLY A 178 11.76 -18.41 6.36
CA GLY A 178 12.18 -17.45 5.34
C GLY A 178 11.08 -17.04 4.35
N THR A 179 9.81 -17.31 4.66
CA THR A 179 8.67 -17.11 3.77
C THR A 179 7.63 -16.15 4.35
N PRO A 180 6.88 -15.43 3.50
CA PRO A 180 5.78 -14.60 3.95
C PRO A 180 4.61 -15.48 4.42
N VAL A 181 4.13 -15.23 5.65
CA VAL A 181 2.95 -15.89 6.23
C VAL A 181 1.71 -15.02 6.14
N TRP A 182 1.89 -13.73 5.94
CA TRP A 182 0.80 -12.77 5.73
C TRP A 182 1.25 -11.65 4.79
N GLN A 183 0.28 -11.13 4.04
CA GLN A 183 0.46 -10.01 3.12
C GLN A 183 -0.81 -9.17 3.04
N ALA A 184 -0.65 -7.86 3.01
CA ALA A 184 -1.70 -6.93 2.69
C ALA A 184 -1.20 -5.80 1.81
N THR A 185 -2.04 -5.36 0.87
CA THR A 185 -1.73 -4.29 -0.08
C THR A 185 -2.78 -3.20 0.03
N PHE A 186 -2.33 -1.97 0.09
CA PHE A 186 -3.15 -0.77 -0.03
C PHE A 186 -2.72 0.00 -1.27
N ASP A 187 -3.67 0.31 -2.14
CA ASP A 187 -3.45 1.11 -3.36
C ASP A 187 -4.65 2.03 -3.55
N LYS A 188 -4.50 3.29 -3.17
CA LYS A 188 -5.59 4.27 -3.23
C LYS A 188 -5.10 5.63 -3.73
N THR A 189 -5.84 6.14 -4.73
CA THR A 189 -5.86 7.56 -5.10
C THR A 189 -7.22 8.08 -4.68
N GLN A 190 -7.26 9.12 -3.85
CA GLN A 190 -8.52 9.69 -3.41
C GLN A 190 -9.28 10.27 -4.61
N GLN A 191 -10.58 10.01 -4.66
CA GLN A 191 -11.47 10.47 -5.74
C GLN A 191 -12.56 11.37 -5.18
N ALA A 192 -13.03 12.32 -5.99
CA ALA A 192 -14.21 13.10 -5.64
C ALA A 192 -15.45 12.20 -5.56
N LEU A 193 -16.37 12.51 -4.66
CA LEU A 193 -17.64 11.77 -4.55
C LEU A 193 -18.45 11.84 -5.85
N SER A 194 -18.35 12.95 -6.58
CA SER A 194 -18.99 13.14 -7.89
C SER A 194 -18.43 12.22 -9.00
N GLU A 195 -17.18 11.75 -8.83
CA GLU A 195 -16.55 10.85 -9.81
C GLU A 195 -16.89 9.38 -9.54
N ASN A 196 -17.14 9.02 -8.27
CA ASN A 196 -17.44 7.65 -7.91
C ASN A 196 -18.32 7.58 -6.65
N LEU A 197 -19.65 7.55 -6.88
CA LEU A 197 -20.64 7.41 -5.80
C LEU A 197 -20.56 6.06 -5.07
N LEU A 198 -20.00 5.02 -5.67
CA LEU A 198 -19.83 3.72 -5.03
C LEU A 198 -18.78 3.76 -3.92
N ASN A 199 -17.86 4.73 -3.95
CA ASN A 199 -16.86 4.96 -2.91
C ASN A 199 -17.34 5.91 -1.81
N ALA A 200 -18.63 6.23 -1.74
CA ALA A 200 -19.20 7.14 -0.75
C ALA A 200 -18.87 6.69 0.69
N LYS A 201 -18.94 5.40 0.97
CA LYS A 201 -18.61 4.84 2.30
C LYS A 201 -17.18 5.19 2.71
N ASP A 202 -16.22 4.99 1.83
CA ASP A 202 -14.81 5.29 2.10
C ASP A 202 -14.55 6.79 2.18
N PHE A 203 -15.21 7.58 1.31
CA PHE A 203 -15.10 9.04 1.36
C PHE A 203 -15.59 9.59 2.69
N PHE A 204 -16.72 9.10 3.22
CA PHE A 204 -17.21 9.50 4.54
C PHE A 204 -16.35 8.95 5.69
N ALA A 205 -15.82 7.73 5.56
CA ALA A 205 -14.87 7.18 6.54
C ALA A 205 -13.57 7.99 6.63
N MET A 206 -13.16 8.63 5.54
CA MET A 206 -12.04 9.56 5.46
C MET A 206 -12.38 11.00 5.90
N GLY A 207 -13.59 11.26 6.43
CA GLY A 207 -14.02 12.57 6.93
C GLY A 207 -14.58 13.52 5.88
N ALA A 208 -15.03 13.03 4.73
CA ALA A 208 -15.66 13.78 3.64
C ALA A 208 -14.83 14.98 3.14
N ARG A 209 -13.52 14.85 3.13
CA ARG A 209 -12.56 15.87 2.70
C ARG A 209 -11.37 15.28 1.95
N TRP A 210 -10.62 16.15 1.30
CA TRP A 210 -9.36 15.73 0.67
C TRP A 210 -8.28 15.56 1.73
N LEU A 211 -7.77 14.34 1.86
CA LEU A 211 -6.69 14.00 2.78
C LEU A 211 -5.33 14.44 2.24
N THR A 212 -4.36 14.64 3.13
CA THR A 212 -2.96 14.65 2.80
C THR A 212 -2.46 13.23 2.50
N ALA A 213 -1.28 13.08 1.92
CA ALA A 213 -0.67 11.76 1.73
C ALA A 213 -0.45 11.04 3.06
N ASP A 214 -0.04 11.78 4.11
CA ASP A 214 0.18 11.24 5.46
C ASP A 214 -1.13 10.71 6.07
N GLU A 215 -2.22 11.45 5.95
CA GLU A 215 -3.54 11.04 6.44
C GLU A 215 -4.05 9.80 5.68
N LEU A 216 -3.86 9.77 4.35
CA LEU A 216 -4.25 8.64 3.51
C LEU A 216 -3.41 7.39 3.82
N ALA A 217 -2.12 7.56 4.10
CA ALA A 217 -1.22 6.49 4.51
C ALA A 217 -1.64 5.88 5.86
N ARG A 218 -1.92 6.73 6.86
CA ARG A 218 -2.43 6.28 8.17
C ARG A 218 -3.77 5.56 8.06
N PHE A 219 -4.67 6.06 7.23
CA PHE A 219 -5.94 5.39 6.93
C PHE A 219 -5.70 4.01 6.31
N GLY A 220 -4.81 3.91 5.32
CA GLY A 220 -4.47 2.66 4.67
C GLY A 220 -3.85 1.63 5.62
N ILE A 221 -2.93 2.06 6.49
CA ILE A 221 -2.31 1.19 7.50
C ILE A 221 -3.38 0.60 8.42
N LYS A 222 -4.29 1.43 8.97
CA LYS A 222 -5.39 0.94 9.83
C LYS A 222 -6.26 -0.08 9.11
N GLN A 223 -6.60 0.18 7.84
CA GLN A 223 -7.41 -0.76 7.06
C GLN A 223 -6.72 -2.11 6.85
N VAL A 224 -5.42 -2.13 6.55
CA VAL A 224 -4.72 -3.38 6.22
C VAL A 224 -4.36 -4.21 7.45
N ILE A 225 -4.14 -3.58 8.62
CA ILE A 225 -3.86 -4.33 9.87
C ILE A 225 -5.14 -4.71 10.63
N GLY A 226 -6.30 -4.16 10.23
CA GLY A 226 -7.61 -4.51 10.80
C GLY A 226 -7.97 -3.74 12.07
N GLU A 227 -7.58 -2.46 12.17
CA GLU A 227 -8.00 -1.51 13.22
C GLU A 227 -9.24 -0.70 12.85
#